data_dd80be5a32d14b6909bdea7c04cedd33
#
_entry.id   dd80be5a32d14b6909bdea7c04cedd33
#
_cell.length_a   1.000
_cell.length_b   1.000
_cell.length_c   1.000
_cell.angle_alpha   90.00
_cell.angle_beta   90.00
_cell.angle_gamma   90.00
#
_symmetry.space_group_name_H-M   'P 1'
#
loop_
_entity.id
_entity.type
_entity.pdbx_description
1 polymer ?
#
loop_
_entity_poly.entity_id
_entity_poly.type
_entity_poly.pdbx_seq_one_letter_code
_entity_poly.pdbx_strand_id
1 'polypeptide(L)'
;MIRVAVDDDWPAILEVHRRAFVDEDIPRLVEGLRSGGYDVPSLSFVAEVGGSVVGNVMHSWVTVEGTDRRVLQLSPLGVLPEHQRQGHGSNLVRAALEGVRTFGEPLVLVEGNPAYYGRFGFVRADELGLRPPPPSPGWAFQVAVLDESVSLPTGQVAYSPPFRDL
;
A
#
# COMPACT_ATOMS: atom_id res chain seq x y z
N MET A 1 17.13 2.41 -8.29
CA MET A 1 16.71 3.78 -7.92
C MET A 1 15.22 3.79 -7.64
N ILE A 2 14.82 4.47 -6.58
CA ILE A 2 13.38 4.64 -6.24
C ILE A 2 13.01 6.10 -6.53
N ARG A 3 11.89 6.30 -7.21
CA ARG A 3 11.35 7.63 -7.48
C ARG A 3 9.82 7.61 -7.51
N VAL A 4 9.21 8.77 -7.44
CA VAL A 4 7.77 8.91 -7.63
C VAL A 4 7.41 8.52 -9.06
N ALA A 5 6.33 7.78 -9.23
CA ALA A 5 5.83 7.39 -10.55
C ALA A 5 5.30 8.61 -11.31
N VAL A 6 5.47 8.59 -12.62
CA VAL A 6 4.88 9.56 -13.56
C VAL A 6 3.87 8.85 -14.46
N ASP A 7 3.03 9.60 -15.16
CA ASP A 7 1.96 9.00 -15.97
C ASP A 7 2.49 8.02 -17.04
N ASP A 8 3.65 8.30 -17.61
CA ASP A 8 4.27 7.43 -18.61
C ASP A 8 4.69 6.06 -18.06
N ASP A 9 4.82 5.93 -16.73
CA ASP A 9 5.15 4.66 -16.08
C ASP A 9 3.96 3.68 -16.05
N TRP A 10 2.74 4.16 -16.29
CA TRP A 10 1.53 3.38 -16.05
C TRP A 10 1.51 2.00 -16.74
N PRO A 11 1.85 1.89 -18.04
CA PRO A 11 1.90 0.57 -18.67
C PRO A 11 2.88 -0.39 -17.99
N ALA A 12 4.05 0.12 -17.58
CA ALA A 12 5.06 -0.69 -16.88
C ALA A 12 4.58 -1.08 -15.48
N ILE A 13 3.89 -0.19 -14.77
CA ILE A 13 3.30 -0.49 -13.46
C ILE A 13 2.29 -1.63 -13.57
N LEU A 14 1.39 -1.59 -14.54
CA LEU A 14 0.43 -2.67 -14.79
C LEU A 14 1.13 -4.00 -15.06
N GLU A 15 2.18 -3.97 -15.87
CA GLU A 15 2.96 -5.18 -16.18
C GLU A 15 3.66 -5.74 -14.95
N VAL A 16 4.21 -4.87 -14.10
CA VAL A 16 4.81 -5.31 -12.82
C VAL A 16 3.80 -6.09 -11.99
N HIS A 17 2.61 -5.57 -11.81
CA HIS A 17 1.58 -6.24 -10.98
C HIS A 17 1.04 -7.48 -11.66
N ARG A 18 0.86 -7.46 -12.97
CA ARG A 18 0.43 -8.64 -13.72
C ARG A 18 1.42 -9.81 -13.57
N ARG A 19 2.70 -9.52 -13.55
CA ARG A 19 3.75 -10.55 -13.47
C ARG A 19 4.14 -10.91 -12.03
N ALA A 20 4.03 -9.97 -11.11
CA ALA A 20 4.37 -10.20 -9.70
C ALA A 20 3.34 -11.08 -8.98
N PHE A 21 2.09 -11.05 -9.41
CA PHE A 21 0.99 -11.78 -8.78
C PHE A 21 0.41 -12.80 -9.75
N VAL A 22 0.19 -14.01 -9.27
CA VAL A 22 -0.48 -15.08 -10.05
C VAL A 22 -1.95 -14.74 -10.23
N ASP A 23 -2.53 -14.01 -9.28
CA ASP A 23 -3.93 -13.64 -9.25
C ASP A 23 -4.18 -12.43 -10.17
N GLU A 24 -5.06 -12.60 -11.17
CA GLU A 24 -5.45 -11.52 -12.09
C GLU A 24 -6.26 -10.42 -11.43
N ASP A 25 -6.74 -10.63 -10.21
CA ASP A 25 -7.49 -9.62 -9.47
C ASP A 25 -6.61 -8.41 -9.11
N ILE A 26 -5.31 -8.61 -8.92
CA ILE A 26 -4.42 -7.50 -8.56
C ILE A 26 -4.28 -6.45 -9.67
N PRO A 27 -4.05 -6.79 -10.94
CA PRO A 27 -4.11 -5.79 -12.02
C PRO A 27 -5.45 -5.06 -12.11
N ARG A 28 -6.58 -5.77 -11.94
CA ARG A 28 -7.89 -5.13 -11.91
C ARG A 28 -8.05 -4.18 -10.74
N LEU A 29 -7.54 -4.55 -9.57
CA LEU A 29 -7.53 -3.68 -8.40
C LEU A 29 -6.78 -2.37 -8.70
N VAL A 30 -5.58 -2.47 -9.25
CA VAL A 30 -4.74 -1.32 -9.59
C VAL A 30 -5.45 -0.39 -10.56
N GLU A 31 -6.04 -0.94 -11.62
CA GLU A 31 -6.84 -0.16 -12.59
C GLU A 31 -8.04 0.51 -11.93
N GLY A 32 -8.77 -0.24 -11.08
CA GLY A 32 -9.94 0.25 -10.38
C GLY A 32 -9.62 1.37 -9.39
N LEU A 33 -8.51 1.26 -8.67
CA LEU A 33 -8.06 2.30 -7.75
C LEU A 33 -7.77 3.59 -8.50
N ARG A 34 -7.05 3.51 -9.62
CA ARG A 34 -6.69 4.67 -10.42
C ARG A 34 -7.92 5.29 -11.10
N SER A 35 -8.72 4.50 -11.78
CA SER A 35 -9.88 5.00 -12.52
C SER A 35 -10.96 5.57 -11.61
N GLY A 36 -11.10 5.02 -10.40
CA GLY A 36 -12.06 5.49 -9.39
C GLY A 36 -11.59 6.69 -8.58
N GLY A 37 -10.33 7.10 -8.73
CA GLY A 37 -9.77 8.20 -7.95
C GLY A 37 -9.50 7.86 -6.48
N TYR A 38 -9.34 6.57 -6.15
CA TYR A 38 -9.06 6.13 -4.78
C TYR A 38 -7.57 6.14 -4.45
N ASP A 39 -6.70 6.10 -5.46
CA ASP A 39 -5.26 6.13 -5.27
C ASP A 39 -4.75 7.55 -4.98
N VAL A 40 -3.52 7.61 -4.49
CA VAL A 40 -2.79 8.87 -4.28
C VAL A 40 -1.57 8.86 -5.21
N PRO A 41 -1.66 9.47 -6.40
CA PRO A 41 -0.58 9.39 -7.39
C PRO A 41 0.78 9.87 -6.89
N SER A 42 0.81 10.90 -6.05
CA SER A 42 2.06 11.41 -5.46
C SER A 42 2.70 10.44 -4.46
N LEU A 43 1.99 9.41 -4.06
CA LEU A 43 2.46 8.33 -3.18
C LEU A 43 2.54 6.99 -3.92
N SER A 44 2.69 7.02 -5.23
CA SER A 44 3.05 5.86 -6.04
C SER A 44 4.54 5.95 -6.37
N PHE A 45 5.29 4.91 -6.00
CA PHE A 45 6.73 4.87 -6.20
C PHE A 45 7.10 3.70 -7.10
N VAL A 46 8.10 3.91 -7.93
CA VAL A 46 8.64 2.86 -8.78
C VAL A 46 10.11 2.59 -8.46
N ALA A 47 10.49 1.33 -8.57
CA ALA A 47 11.89 0.92 -8.58
C ALA A 47 12.35 0.79 -10.03
N GLU A 48 13.46 1.41 -10.34
CA GLU A 48 14.00 1.47 -11.70
C GLU A 48 15.40 0.86 -11.74
N VAL A 49 15.64 -0.03 -12.69
CA VAL A 49 16.92 -0.66 -12.94
C VAL A 49 17.22 -0.52 -14.42
N GLY A 50 18.37 0.09 -14.76
CA GLY A 50 18.78 0.27 -16.15
C GLY A 50 17.76 1.01 -17.01
N GLY A 51 17.04 1.95 -16.43
CA GLY A 51 15.99 2.73 -17.13
C GLY A 51 14.65 2.02 -17.25
N SER A 52 14.49 0.83 -16.68
CA SER A 52 13.25 0.05 -16.72
C SER A 52 12.61 -0.03 -15.35
N VAL A 53 11.28 0.13 -15.29
CA VAL A 53 10.51 -0.04 -14.07
C VAL A 53 10.39 -1.53 -13.75
N VAL A 54 10.87 -1.93 -12.57
CA VAL A 54 10.88 -3.32 -12.13
C VAL A 54 10.04 -3.57 -10.88
N GLY A 55 9.58 -2.50 -10.22
CA GLY A 55 8.73 -2.61 -9.04
C GLY A 55 7.87 -1.38 -8.85
N ASN A 56 6.79 -1.54 -8.09
CA ASN A 56 5.88 -0.44 -7.77
C ASN A 56 5.20 -0.68 -6.43
N VAL A 57 4.98 0.39 -5.71
CA VAL A 57 4.12 0.43 -4.52
C VAL A 57 3.13 1.57 -4.68
N MET A 58 1.87 1.31 -4.33
CA MET A 58 0.80 2.31 -4.38
C MET A 58 0.21 2.53 -3.00
N HIS A 59 -0.49 3.64 -2.86
CA HIS A 59 -1.30 3.96 -1.68
C HIS A 59 -2.69 4.37 -2.13
N SER A 60 -3.68 4.02 -1.31
CA SER A 60 -5.05 4.42 -1.54
C SER A 60 -5.76 4.74 -0.23
N TRP A 61 -6.88 5.46 -0.35
CA TRP A 61 -7.69 5.83 0.81
C TRP A 61 -8.63 4.70 1.20
N VAL A 62 -8.71 4.46 2.51
CA VAL A 62 -9.73 3.62 3.13
C VAL A 62 -10.41 4.41 4.23
N THR A 63 -11.58 3.99 4.66
CA THR A 63 -12.37 4.70 5.66
C THR A 63 -12.39 3.94 6.98
N VAL A 64 -12.67 4.67 8.07
CA VAL A 64 -12.91 4.09 9.39
C VAL A 64 -14.35 4.38 9.77
N GLU A 65 -15.16 3.34 9.89
CA GLU A 65 -16.60 3.46 10.15
C GLU A 65 -16.86 4.19 11.48
N GLY A 66 -17.89 5.02 11.48
CA GLY A 66 -18.24 5.83 12.64
C GLY A 66 -17.40 7.09 12.80
N THR A 67 -16.52 7.40 11.86
CA THR A 67 -15.73 8.62 11.83
C THR A 67 -15.78 9.26 10.44
N ASP A 68 -15.42 10.54 10.35
CA ASP A 68 -15.23 11.23 9.07
C ASP A 68 -13.81 11.05 8.52
N ARG A 69 -13.01 10.23 9.21
CA ARG A 69 -11.60 10.04 8.88
C ARG A 69 -11.42 9.02 7.77
N ARG A 70 -10.52 9.34 6.87
CA ARG A 70 -9.94 8.37 5.93
C ARG A 70 -8.46 8.22 6.27
N VAL A 71 -7.92 7.06 5.98
CA VAL A 71 -6.53 6.74 6.25
C VAL A 71 -5.92 6.08 5.02
N LEU A 72 -4.60 6.11 4.92
CA LEU A 72 -3.90 5.51 3.80
C LEU A 72 -3.64 4.04 4.04
N GLN A 73 -3.73 3.27 2.96
CA GLN A 73 -3.30 1.88 2.91
C GLN A 73 -2.20 1.74 1.87
N LEU A 74 -1.13 1.03 2.22
CA LEU A 74 -0.10 0.61 1.29
C LEU A 74 -0.58 -0.67 0.61
N SER A 75 -0.90 -0.59 -0.67
CA SER A 75 -1.33 -1.73 -1.49
C SER A 75 -1.58 -1.30 -2.93
N PRO A 76 -1.17 -2.10 -3.91
CA PRO A 76 -0.30 -3.26 -3.78
C PRO A 76 1.19 -2.89 -3.80
N LEU A 77 2.02 -3.86 -3.42
CA LEU A 77 3.47 -3.82 -3.59
C LEU A 77 3.86 -4.98 -4.49
N GLY A 78 4.51 -4.70 -5.59
CA GLY A 78 4.95 -5.73 -6.54
C GLY A 78 6.34 -5.47 -7.08
N VAL A 79 7.07 -6.56 -7.34
CA VAL A 79 8.38 -6.54 -7.99
C VAL A 79 8.38 -7.65 -9.03
N LEU A 80 8.89 -7.35 -10.22
CA LEU A 80 9.03 -8.36 -11.30
C LEU A 80 9.75 -9.60 -10.77
N PRO A 81 9.31 -10.82 -11.13
CA PRO A 81 9.89 -12.05 -10.58
C PRO A 81 11.41 -12.12 -10.69
N GLU A 82 11.98 -11.73 -11.83
CA GLU A 82 13.43 -11.75 -12.08
C GLU A 82 14.21 -10.73 -11.25
N HIS A 83 13.54 -9.79 -10.60
CA HIS A 83 14.14 -8.76 -9.75
C HIS A 83 13.81 -8.91 -8.26
N GLN A 84 13.10 -9.96 -7.89
CA GLN A 84 12.77 -10.24 -6.49
C GLN A 84 14.01 -10.68 -5.71
N ARG A 85 13.95 -10.54 -4.38
CA ARG A 85 15.02 -10.91 -3.44
C ARG A 85 16.31 -10.13 -3.65
N GLN A 86 16.20 -8.92 -4.19
CA GLN A 86 17.33 -8.01 -4.41
C GLN A 86 17.18 -6.70 -3.63
N GLY A 87 16.19 -6.62 -2.74
CA GLY A 87 15.96 -5.46 -1.89
C GLY A 87 15.06 -4.38 -2.46
N HIS A 88 14.54 -4.54 -3.68
CA HIS A 88 13.65 -3.53 -4.30
C HIS A 88 12.36 -3.35 -3.52
N GLY A 89 11.72 -4.44 -3.08
CA GLY A 89 10.49 -4.36 -2.28
C GLY A 89 10.71 -3.60 -0.99
N SER A 90 11.78 -3.90 -0.26
CA SER A 90 12.12 -3.22 0.99
C SER A 90 12.42 -1.74 0.77
N ASN A 91 13.12 -1.40 -0.30
CA ASN A 91 13.40 -0.02 -0.65
C ASN A 91 12.13 0.75 -1.01
N LEU A 92 11.18 0.09 -1.70
CA LEU A 92 9.87 0.67 -2.00
C LEU A 92 9.07 0.92 -0.73
N VAL A 93 9.06 -0.01 0.23
CA VAL A 93 8.37 0.19 1.52
C VAL A 93 8.96 1.37 2.27
N ARG A 94 10.30 1.48 2.34
CA ARG A 94 10.94 2.60 3.03
C ARG A 94 10.62 3.94 2.38
N ALA A 95 10.63 4.00 1.05
CA ALA A 95 10.24 5.20 0.30
C ALA A 95 8.78 5.55 0.54
N ALA A 96 7.92 4.53 0.57
CA ALA A 96 6.49 4.69 0.86
C ALA A 96 6.26 5.32 2.23
N LEU A 97 6.89 4.79 3.28
CA LEU A 97 6.73 5.30 4.64
C LEU A 97 7.22 6.74 4.77
N GLU A 98 8.36 7.06 4.17
CA GLU A 98 8.89 8.42 4.15
C GLU A 98 7.96 9.34 3.36
N GLY A 99 7.43 8.89 2.24
CA GLY A 99 6.49 9.64 1.44
C GLY A 99 5.20 9.96 2.20
N VAL A 100 4.64 8.98 2.91
CA VAL A 100 3.44 9.19 3.73
C VAL A 100 3.71 10.18 4.85
N ARG A 101 4.86 10.07 5.51
CA ARG A 101 5.27 11.00 6.56
C ARG A 101 5.37 12.43 6.02
N THR A 102 6.02 12.62 4.90
CA THR A 102 6.16 13.93 4.24
C THR A 102 4.81 14.47 3.76
N PHE A 103 3.93 13.59 3.29
CA PHE A 103 2.56 13.94 2.88
C PHE A 103 1.73 14.46 4.06
N GLY A 104 2.08 14.07 5.29
CA GLY A 104 1.45 14.58 6.51
C GLY A 104 0.40 13.66 7.12
N GLU A 105 0.28 12.41 6.64
CA GLU A 105 -0.63 11.44 7.25
C GLU A 105 0.06 10.75 8.45
N PRO A 106 -0.66 10.56 9.57
CA PRO A 106 -0.06 10.05 10.80
C PRO A 106 0.11 8.55 10.83
N LEU A 107 -0.50 7.81 9.92
CA LEU A 107 -0.46 6.36 9.90
C LEU A 107 -0.62 5.82 8.48
N VAL A 108 -0.21 4.57 8.29
CA VAL A 108 -0.50 3.81 7.07
C VAL A 108 -0.81 2.36 7.44
N LEU A 109 -1.82 1.80 6.78
CA LEU A 109 -2.25 0.42 6.96
C LEU A 109 -1.61 -0.48 5.90
N VAL A 110 -1.46 -1.76 6.23
CA VAL A 110 -1.06 -2.79 5.26
C VAL A 110 -1.68 -4.13 5.66
N GLU A 111 -2.01 -4.95 4.68
CA GLU A 111 -2.35 -6.35 4.90
C GLU A 111 -1.26 -7.21 4.30
N GLY A 112 -0.66 -8.10 5.09
CA GLY A 112 0.40 -8.96 4.61
C GLY A 112 1.11 -9.74 5.71
N ASN A 113 2.31 -10.22 5.38
CA ASN A 113 3.10 -11.04 6.28
C ASN A 113 3.74 -10.18 7.39
N PRO A 114 3.40 -10.43 8.67
CA PRO A 114 3.99 -9.67 9.79
C PRO A 114 5.51 -9.83 9.91
N ALA A 115 6.06 -10.97 9.51
CA ALA A 115 7.51 -11.16 9.52
C ALA A 115 8.21 -10.23 8.52
N TYR A 116 7.54 -9.87 7.45
CA TYR A 116 8.07 -8.92 6.48
C TYR A 116 7.83 -7.47 6.92
N TYR A 117 6.58 -7.08 7.15
CA TYR A 117 6.22 -5.69 7.43
C TYR A 117 6.64 -5.24 8.84
N GLY A 118 6.74 -6.16 9.80
CA GLY A 118 7.22 -5.84 11.14
C GLY A 118 8.62 -5.23 11.16
N ARG A 119 9.46 -5.55 10.18
CA ARG A 119 10.79 -4.96 10.04
C ARG A 119 10.78 -3.45 9.79
N PHE A 120 9.65 -2.92 9.32
CA PHE A 120 9.49 -1.50 9.00
C PHE A 120 8.69 -0.75 10.07
N GLY A 121 8.38 -1.39 11.20
CA GLY A 121 7.63 -0.77 12.28
C GLY A 121 6.13 -0.99 12.25
N PHE A 122 5.62 -1.84 11.36
CA PHE A 122 4.21 -2.22 11.37
C PHE A 122 3.90 -3.15 12.56
N VAL A 123 2.77 -2.91 13.21
CA VAL A 123 2.22 -3.71 14.31
C VAL A 123 0.77 -4.07 14.01
N ARG A 124 0.20 -5.01 14.76
CA ARG A 124 -1.22 -5.38 14.57
C ARG A 124 -2.11 -4.15 14.76
N ALA A 125 -2.96 -3.90 13.78
CA ALA A 125 -3.84 -2.74 13.79
C ALA A 125 -4.95 -2.88 14.85
N ASP A 126 -5.45 -4.10 15.08
CA ASP A 126 -6.51 -4.34 16.05
C ASP A 126 -6.06 -4.04 17.49
N GLU A 127 -4.78 -4.16 17.80
CA GLU A 127 -4.23 -3.76 19.10
C GLU A 127 -4.31 -2.25 19.34
N LEU A 128 -4.41 -1.46 18.27
CA LEU A 128 -4.56 -0.01 18.34
C LEU A 128 -5.99 0.45 18.02
N GLY A 129 -6.95 -0.47 18.01
CA GLY A 129 -8.36 -0.16 17.82
C GLY A 129 -8.82 -0.03 16.38
N LEU A 130 -7.99 -0.43 15.41
CA LEU A 130 -8.34 -0.45 13.98
C LEU A 130 -8.64 -1.88 13.56
N ARG A 131 -9.93 -2.19 13.45
CA ARG A 131 -10.36 -3.56 13.14
C ARG A 131 -10.27 -3.82 11.63
N PRO A 132 -9.76 -5.01 11.22
CA PRO A 132 -9.63 -5.35 9.81
C PRO A 132 -11.01 -5.48 9.14
N PRO A 133 -11.12 -5.10 7.86
CA PRO A 133 -12.34 -5.36 7.10
C PRO A 133 -12.47 -6.87 6.86
N PRO A 134 -13.68 -7.45 7.10
CA PRO A 134 -13.88 -8.86 6.77
C PRO A 134 -13.66 -9.14 5.27
N PRO A 135 -13.08 -10.27 4.87
CA PRO A 135 -12.64 -11.41 5.71
C PRO A 135 -11.17 -11.35 6.14
N SER A 136 -10.52 -10.19 6.10
CA SER A 136 -9.11 -10.06 6.44
C SER A 136 -8.86 -10.51 7.89
N PRO A 137 -7.86 -11.40 8.12
CA PRO A 137 -7.56 -11.86 9.47
C PRO A 137 -6.79 -10.78 10.25
N GLY A 138 -7.07 -10.69 11.55
CA GLY A 138 -6.42 -9.71 12.43
C GLY A 138 -4.90 -9.79 12.44
N TRP A 139 -4.34 -11.00 12.35
CA TRP A 139 -2.89 -11.19 12.38
C TRP A 139 -2.18 -10.58 11.15
N ALA A 140 -2.88 -10.47 10.01
CA ALA A 140 -2.30 -9.94 8.77
C ALA A 140 -2.52 -8.43 8.61
N PHE A 141 -3.44 -7.83 9.34
CA PHE A 141 -3.81 -6.44 9.21
C PHE A 141 -2.99 -5.59 10.18
N GLN A 142 -2.19 -4.68 9.64
CA GLN A 142 -1.14 -4.00 10.37
C GLN A 142 -1.17 -2.50 10.13
N VAL A 143 -0.60 -1.74 11.06
CA VAL A 143 -0.47 -0.30 10.99
C VAL A 143 0.94 0.14 11.36
N ALA A 144 1.48 1.09 10.61
CA ALA A 144 2.67 1.84 11.01
C ALA A 144 2.22 3.24 11.46
N VAL A 145 2.53 3.59 12.70
CA VAL A 145 2.24 4.93 13.25
C VAL A 145 3.44 5.81 12.94
N LEU A 146 3.22 6.86 12.16
CA LEU A 146 4.28 7.76 11.68
C LEU A 146 4.36 9.06 12.49
N ASP A 147 3.29 9.42 13.18
CA ASP A 147 3.23 10.57 14.06
C ASP A 147 2.45 10.21 15.33
N GLU A 148 3.18 9.97 16.40
CA GLU A 148 2.59 9.56 17.69
C GLU A 148 1.89 10.70 18.43
N SER A 149 2.09 11.94 17.99
CA SER A 149 1.44 13.13 18.61
C SER A 149 -0.02 13.28 18.20
N VAL A 150 -0.47 12.55 17.17
CA VAL A 150 -1.82 12.63 16.63
C VAL A 150 -2.66 11.48 17.18
N SER A 151 -3.88 11.77 17.64
CA SER A 151 -4.85 10.75 18.00
C SER A 151 -5.26 9.93 16.78
N LEU A 152 -5.14 8.61 16.88
CA LEU A 152 -5.55 7.72 15.80
C LEU A 152 -7.07 7.52 15.82
N PRO A 153 -7.72 7.41 14.64
CA PRO A 153 -9.11 6.96 14.59
C PRO A 153 -9.19 5.51 15.05
N THR A 154 -10.32 5.13 15.64
CA THR A 154 -10.60 3.75 16.02
C THR A 154 -11.92 3.32 15.45
N GLY A 155 -12.03 2.04 15.10
CA GLY A 155 -13.25 1.47 14.54
C GLY A 155 -12.98 0.42 13.47
N GLN A 156 -14.05 0.05 12.76
CA GLN A 156 -13.99 -0.90 11.67
C GLN A 156 -13.44 -0.22 10.42
N VAL A 157 -12.35 -0.73 9.89
CA VAL A 157 -11.82 -0.26 8.60
C VAL A 157 -12.68 -0.83 7.48
N ALA A 158 -12.96 0.00 6.48
CA ALA A 158 -13.72 -0.38 5.29
C ALA A 158 -12.87 -0.07 4.04
N TYR A 159 -12.66 -1.09 3.22
CA TYR A 159 -11.95 -0.92 1.95
C TYR A 159 -12.79 -0.15 0.93
N SER A 160 -12.13 0.55 0.02
CA SER A 160 -12.77 1.18 -1.13
C SER A 160 -13.34 0.11 -2.08
N PRO A 161 -14.33 0.50 -2.95
CA PRO A 161 -15.01 -0.47 -3.82
C PRO A 161 -14.11 -1.39 -4.64
N PRO A 162 -12.98 -0.94 -5.25
CA PRO A 162 -12.13 -1.86 -6.02
C PRO A 162 -11.62 -3.07 -5.23
N PHE A 163 -11.37 -2.92 -3.92
CA PHE A 163 -10.99 -4.03 -3.05
C PHE A 163 -12.16 -4.99 -2.79
N ARG A 164 -13.37 -4.45 -2.65
CA ARG A 164 -14.57 -5.26 -2.36
C ARG A 164 -15.06 -6.04 -3.57
N ASP A 165 -14.71 -5.60 -4.76
CA ASP A 165 -15.15 -6.18 -6.02
C ASP A 165 -14.23 -7.30 -6.52
N LEU A 166 -13.24 -7.69 -5.72
CA LEU A 166 -12.33 -8.79 -6.04
C LEU A 166 -12.98 -10.16 -5.85
#